data_d7c0024a38e0a16b40dabb15ed0bf0f9
#
_entry.id   d7c0024a38e0a16b40dabb15ed0bf0f9
#
_cell.length_a   1.000
_cell.length_b   1.000
_cell.length_c   1.000
_cell.angle_alpha   90.00
_cell.angle_beta   90.00
_cell.angle_gamma   90.00
#
_symmetry.space_group_name_H-M   'P 1'
#
loop_
_entity.id
_entity.type
_entity.pdbx_description
1 polymer ?
#
loop_
_entity_poly.entity_id
_entity_poly.type
_entity_poly.pdbx_seq_one_letter_code
_entity_poly.pdbx_strand_id
1 'polypeptide(L)'
;MLTDLNTGNAVLKLLPYTPGTGVNLAASGGIDFSAADEIFTLEDSFQITKDAPSFNAIRIDQKHRKIESSVTQGDNYTMVGNIPSIATALLDFAFEPVTEAVTVKDGSDTYTATAAHKFGSKEAEYTVLARSQSGNTAIVFARVKFVFSEPQHENNTTPTYVSFNAVMLPNESATGDFVALPTHTVASGS
;
A
#
# COMPACT_ATOMS: atom_id res chain seq x y z
N MET A 1 15.04 -6.59 9.35
CA MET A 1 14.81 -6.21 7.96
C MET A 1 13.47 -5.49 7.77
N LEU A 2 12.33 -6.07 8.13
CA LEU A 2 11.04 -5.34 8.11
C LEU A 2 10.94 -4.29 9.23
N THR A 3 11.72 -4.41 10.29
CA THR A 3 11.70 -3.53 11.46
C THR A 3 11.98 -2.07 11.09
N ASP A 4 12.91 -1.83 10.16
CA ASP A 4 13.27 -0.46 9.75
C ASP A 4 12.17 0.23 8.92
N LEU A 5 11.33 -0.55 8.22
CA LEU A 5 10.16 -0.04 7.52
C LEU A 5 8.98 0.20 8.47
N ASN A 6 8.92 -0.53 9.59
CA ASN A 6 7.84 -0.45 10.55
C ASN A 6 8.07 0.60 11.68
N THR A 7 9.28 1.13 11.80
CA THR A 7 9.64 2.05 12.91
C THR A 7 9.93 3.48 12.47
N GLY A 8 9.59 3.84 11.25
CA GLY A 8 9.87 5.18 10.75
C GLY A 8 8.91 5.60 9.64
N ASN A 9 9.15 6.78 9.11
CA ASN A 9 8.42 7.27 7.96
C ASN A 9 8.74 6.41 6.73
N ALA A 10 7.72 5.87 6.10
CA ALA A 10 7.86 5.17 4.84
C ALA A 10 7.53 6.09 3.67
N VAL A 11 8.24 5.90 2.58
CA VAL A 11 7.94 6.49 1.28
C VAL A 11 7.42 5.39 0.38
N LEU A 12 6.20 5.57 -0.10
CA LEU A 12 5.57 4.65 -1.03
C LEU A 12 5.58 5.27 -2.42
N LYS A 13 6.08 4.53 -3.40
CA LYS A 13 5.93 4.87 -4.82
C LYS A 13 4.99 3.88 -5.47
N LEU A 14 4.00 4.40 -6.14
CA LEU A 14 2.86 3.64 -6.67
C LEU A 14 2.80 3.77 -8.18
N LEU A 15 2.92 2.65 -8.88
CA LEU A 15 2.65 2.53 -10.30
C LEU A 15 1.33 1.82 -10.50
N PRO A 16 0.41 2.34 -11.34
CA PRO A 16 -0.81 1.62 -11.68
C PRO A 16 -0.50 0.20 -12.19
N TYR A 17 -1.16 -0.80 -11.61
CA TYR A 17 -1.02 -2.18 -12.08
C TYR A 17 -1.94 -2.41 -13.27
N THR A 18 -1.42 -3.06 -14.31
CA THR A 18 -2.20 -3.45 -15.49
C THR A 18 -2.51 -4.96 -15.42
N PRO A 19 -3.78 -5.34 -15.17
CA PRO A 19 -4.16 -6.76 -15.16
C PRO A 19 -3.87 -7.44 -16.50
N GLY A 20 -3.57 -8.73 -16.45
CA GLY A 20 -3.31 -9.57 -17.62
C GLY A 20 -1.87 -9.58 -18.12
N THR A 21 -1.00 -8.69 -17.62
CA THR A 21 0.40 -8.63 -18.06
C THR A 21 1.37 -9.10 -16.98
N GLY A 22 1.02 -8.90 -15.71
CA GLY A 22 1.90 -9.13 -14.58
C GLY A 22 3.12 -8.19 -14.57
N VAL A 23 3.84 -8.20 -13.46
CA VAL A 23 5.07 -7.41 -13.29
C VAL A 23 6.26 -8.33 -13.23
N ASN A 24 7.23 -8.13 -14.12
CA ASN A 24 8.46 -8.88 -14.10
C ASN A 24 9.44 -8.25 -13.09
N LEU A 25 9.48 -8.81 -11.88
CA LEU A 25 10.38 -8.37 -10.81
C LEU A 25 11.87 -8.66 -11.09
N ALA A 26 12.17 -9.53 -12.07
CA ALA A 26 13.52 -9.90 -12.48
C ALA A 26 13.95 -9.27 -13.81
N ALA A 27 13.23 -8.24 -14.28
CA ALA A 27 13.57 -7.56 -15.53
C ALA A 27 14.99 -7.01 -15.51
N SER A 28 15.77 -7.24 -16.56
CA SER A 28 17.17 -6.81 -16.65
C SER A 28 17.34 -5.28 -16.59
N GLY A 29 16.30 -4.52 -16.93
CA GLY A 29 16.25 -3.06 -16.78
C GLY A 29 15.65 -2.57 -15.48
N GLY A 30 15.23 -3.49 -14.59
CA GLY A 30 14.52 -3.13 -13.38
C GLY A 30 13.08 -2.67 -13.63
N ILE A 31 12.42 -2.23 -12.57
CA ILE A 31 11.12 -1.57 -12.63
C ILE A 31 11.34 -0.07 -12.47
N ASP A 32 10.89 0.71 -13.44
CA ASP A 32 11.04 2.15 -13.41
C ASP A 32 9.91 2.81 -12.62
N PHE A 33 10.24 3.38 -11.47
CA PHE A 33 9.35 4.16 -10.61
C PHE A 33 9.52 5.68 -10.79
N SER A 34 10.15 6.14 -11.86
CA SER A 34 10.36 7.58 -12.08
C SER A 34 9.06 8.36 -12.30
N ALA A 35 8.08 7.72 -12.93
CA ALA A 35 6.75 8.27 -13.17
C ALA A 35 5.72 7.84 -12.11
N ALA A 36 6.16 7.21 -11.02
CA ALA A 36 5.26 6.74 -9.97
C ALA A 36 4.81 7.89 -9.07
N ASP A 37 3.56 7.81 -8.62
CA ASP A 37 3.06 8.68 -7.57
C ASP A 37 3.79 8.38 -6.26
N GLU A 38 4.29 9.43 -5.60
CA GLU A 38 5.00 9.32 -4.33
C GLU A 38 4.10 9.74 -3.17
N ILE A 39 3.96 8.87 -2.19
CA ILE A 39 3.14 9.08 -1.00
C ILE A 39 4.01 8.94 0.24
N PHE A 40 3.89 9.92 1.13
CA PHE A 40 4.52 9.91 2.45
C PHE A 40 3.49 9.49 3.50
N THR A 41 3.88 8.59 4.39
CA THR A 41 3.06 8.23 5.53
C THR A 41 3.36 9.12 6.73
N LEU A 42 2.40 9.27 7.62
CA LEU A 42 2.64 9.90 8.92
C LEU A 42 3.62 9.05 9.73
N GLU A 43 4.37 9.73 10.60
CA GLU A 43 5.32 9.09 11.51
C GLU A 43 4.65 7.98 12.31
N ASP A 44 5.32 6.84 12.45
CA ASP A 44 4.88 5.65 13.18
C ASP A 44 3.53 5.04 12.73
N SER A 45 2.96 5.50 11.62
CA SER A 45 1.68 4.97 11.13
C SER A 45 1.81 3.81 10.14
N PHE A 46 2.96 3.66 9.49
CA PHE A 46 3.14 2.65 8.45
C PHE A 46 3.60 1.32 9.03
N GLN A 47 2.89 0.27 8.68
CA GLN A 47 3.22 -1.08 9.09
C GLN A 47 3.01 -2.08 7.95
N ILE A 48 3.96 -3.00 7.79
CA ILE A 48 3.84 -4.18 6.94
C ILE A 48 3.76 -5.40 7.84
N THR A 49 2.70 -6.19 7.69
CA THR A 49 2.49 -7.43 8.44
C THR A 49 2.41 -8.60 7.48
N LYS A 50 3.08 -9.69 7.81
CA LYS A 50 2.95 -10.97 7.11
C LYS A 50 2.03 -11.88 7.91
N ASP A 51 1.12 -12.58 7.22
CA ASP A 51 0.29 -13.58 7.86
C ASP A 51 1.13 -14.67 8.52
N ALA A 52 0.74 -15.06 9.72
CA ALA A 52 1.41 -16.15 10.43
C ALA A 52 1.14 -17.48 9.71
N PRO A 53 2.14 -18.38 9.61
CA PRO A 53 1.92 -19.69 9.06
C PRO A 53 0.94 -20.48 9.92
N SER A 54 -0.01 -21.14 9.29
CA SER A 54 -0.93 -22.04 9.99
C SER A 54 -0.44 -23.48 9.93
N PHE A 55 -0.62 -24.19 11.06
CA PHE A 55 -0.20 -25.58 11.21
C PHE A 55 -1.42 -26.46 11.35
N ASN A 56 -1.67 -27.36 10.40
CA ASN A 56 -2.67 -28.38 10.51
C ASN A 56 -1.99 -29.70 10.96
N ALA A 57 -2.38 -30.18 12.14
CA ALA A 57 -1.91 -31.45 12.65
C ALA A 57 -2.97 -32.52 12.44
N ILE A 58 -2.66 -33.54 11.68
CA ILE A 58 -3.49 -34.74 11.55
C ILE A 58 -3.15 -35.67 12.70
N ARG A 59 -4.15 -35.99 13.52
CA ARG A 59 -4.01 -36.94 14.63
C ARG A 59 -4.78 -38.22 14.31
N ILE A 60 -4.18 -39.37 14.62
CA ILE A 60 -4.90 -40.64 14.60
C ILE A 60 -5.59 -40.83 15.97
N ASP A 61 -6.89 -41.06 15.94
CA ASP A 61 -7.73 -41.22 17.12
C ASP A 61 -7.28 -42.32 18.07
N GLN A 62 -6.71 -43.41 17.56
CA GLN A 62 -6.34 -44.58 18.37
C GLN A 62 -5.08 -44.43 19.24
N LYS A 63 -4.21 -43.45 18.99
CA LYS A 63 -2.95 -43.28 19.73
C LYS A 63 -2.59 -41.85 20.10
N HIS A 64 -3.42 -40.89 19.84
CA HIS A 64 -3.13 -39.46 20.05
C HIS A 64 -1.76 -39.00 19.48
N ARG A 65 -1.24 -39.73 18.49
CA ARG A 65 0.04 -39.45 17.86
C ARG A 65 -0.18 -38.52 16.65
N LYS A 66 0.58 -37.45 16.64
CA LYS A 66 0.71 -36.61 15.46
C LYS A 66 1.44 -37.40 14.38
N ILE A 67 0.81 -37.65 13.22
CA ILE A 67 1.40 -38.39 12.11
C ILE A 67 1.90 -37.46 11.04
N GLU A 68 1.18 -36.41 10.77
CA GLU A 68 1.53 -35.47 9.72
C GLU A 68 1.19 -34.06 10.15
N SER A 69 2.03 -33.10 9.79
CA SER A 69 1.73 -31.69 9.93
C SER A 69 1.93 -31.04 8.58
N SER A 70 0.88 -30.54 8.00
CA SER A 70 0.99 -29.61 6.88
C SER A 70 1.16 -28.21 7.41
N VAL A 71 2.16 -27.50 6.88
CA VAL A 71 2.35 -26.07 7.14
C VAL A 71 1.79 -25.35 5.94
N THR A 72 0.71 -24.59 6.15
CA THR A 72 0.29 -23.61 5.17
C THR A 72 1.02 -22.32 5.50
N GLN A 73 1.96 -21.94 4.67
CA GLN A 73 2.63 -20.65 4.84
C GLN A 73 1.60 -19.55 4.53
N GLY A 74 1.47 -18.60 5.44
CA GLY A 74 0.78 -17.36 5.14
C GLY A 74 1.69 -16.53 4.23
N ASP A 75 1.37 -16.46 2.97
CA ASP A 75 2.16 -15.70 1.98
C ASP A 75 1.58 -14.30 1.73
N ASN A 76 0.51 -13.95 2.44
CA ASN A 76 -0.10 -12.65 2.29
C ASN A 76 0.59 -11.60 3.15
N TYR A 77 0.88 -10.47 2.52
CA TYR A 77 1.31 -9.27 3.20
C TYR A 77 0.18 -8.25 3.22
N THR A 78 0.00 -7.61 4.36
CA THR A 78 -0.89 -6.46 4.52
C THR A 78 -0.07 -5.24 4.88
N MET A 79 -0.46 -4.10 4.35
CA MET A 79 0.12 -2.80 4.67
C MET A 79 -0.98 -1.90 5.19
N VAL A 80 -0.68 -1.18 6.25
CA VAL A 80 -1.57 -0.15 6.81
C VAL A 80 -0.77 1.12 7.02
N GLY A 81 -1.44 2.25 6.96
CA GLY A 81 -0.79 3.53 7.24
C GLY A 81 -1.75 4.70 7.10
N ASN A 82 -1.28 5.85 7.57
CA ASN A 82 -2.00 7.11 7.49
C ASN A 82 -1.23 8.06 6.58
N ILE A 83 -1.92 8.67 5.65
CA ILE A 83 -1.37 9.63 4.70
C ILE A 83 -1.90 11.00 5.04
N PRO A 84 -1.06 12.03 5.25
CA PRO A 84 -1.56 13.37 5.52
C PRO A 84 -2.37 13.88 4.33
N SER A 85 -3.64 14.18 4.59
CA SER A 85 -4.60 14.60 3.57
C SER A 85 -4.56 16.10 3.39
N ILE A 86 -3.67 16.61 2.57
CA ILE A 86 -3.64 18.05 2.27
C ILE A 86 -3.57 18.32 0.77
N ALA A 87 -3.16 17.33 -0.03
CA ALA A 87 -2.97 17.54 -1.46
C ALA A 87 -4.17 17.03 -2.28
N THR A 88 -4.65 17.84 -3.22
CA THR A 88 -5.68 17.44 -4.19
C THR A 88 -5.31 16.14 -4.92
N ALA A 89 -4.03 15.94 -5.22
CA ALA A 89 -3.51 14.73 -5.84
C ALA A 89 -3.78 13.46 -5.02
N LEU A 90 -3.74 13.55 -3.68
CA LEU A 90 -4.08 12.41 -2.82
C LEU A 90 -5.58 12.10 -2.88
N LEU A 91 -6.43 13.12 -2.95
CA LEU A 91 -7.87 12.93 -3.07
C LEU A 91 -8.22 12.26 -4.40
N ASP A 92 -7.56 12.64 -5.49
CA ASP A 92 -7.72 12.01 -6.81
C ASP A 92 -7.26 10.53 -6.80
N PHE A 93 -6.27 10.23 -5.99
CA PHE A 93 -5.76 8.88 -5.83
C PHE A 93 -6.68 7.99 -4.96
N ALA A 94 -7.18 8.53 -3.85
CA ALA A 94 -7.95 7.79 -2.86
C ALA A 94 -9.44 7.70 -3.17
N PHE A 95 -10.00 8.71 -3.86
CA PHE A 95 -11.42 8.85 -4.08
C PHE A 95 -11.76 9.11 -5.54
N GLU A 96 -12.99 8.77 -5.93
CA GLU A 96 -13.46 9.05 -7.28
C GLU A 96 -13.79 10.53 -7.45
N PRO A 97 -13.27 11.19 -8.49
CA PRO A 97 -13.63 12.56 -8.77
C PRO A 97 -15.09 12.70 -9.19
N VAL A 98 -15.73 13.80 -8.78
CA VAL A 98 -17.04 14.20 -9.30
C VAL A 98 -16.77 15.00 -10.59
N THR A 99 -17.35 14.54 -11.68
CA THR A 99 -17.12 15.15 -13.01
C THR A 99 -17.87 16.47 -13.21
N GLU A 100 -18.86 16.75 -12.36
CA GLU A 100 -19.67 17.96 -12.43
C GLU A 100 -19.26 18.95 -11.33
N ALA A 101 -19.35 20.24 -11.63
CA ALA A 101 -19.13 21.28 -10.63
C ALA A 101 -20.18 21.19 -9.51
N VAL A 102 -19.72 21.08 -8.27
CA VAL A 102 -20.59 21.06 -7.09
C VAL A 102 -20.71 22.48 -6.54
N THR A 103 -21.95 22.94 -6.43
CA THR A 103 -22.25 24.24 -5.85
C THR A 103 -23.08 24.06 -4.58
N VAL A 104 -22.60 24.64 -3.48
CA VAL A 104 -23.26 24.64 -2.18
C VAL A 104 -23.57 26.09 -1.79
N LYS A 105 -24.77 26.34 -1.26
CA LYS A 105 -25.19 27.63 -0.76
C LYS A 105 -25.37 27.57 0.75
N ASP A 106 -24.83 28.59 1.43
CA ASP A 106 -25.01 28.82 2.85
C ASP A 106 -25.45 30.29 3.06
N GLY A 107 -26.75 30.50 3.23
CA GLY A 107 -27.33 31.83 3.25
C GLY A 107 -27.12 32.58 1.94
N SER A 108 -26.40 33.70 2.00
CA SER A 108 -26.00 34.51 0.84
C SER A 108 -24.74 34.01 0.15
N ASP A 109 -23.99 33.12 0.80
CA ASP A 109 -22.72 32.66 0.32
C ASP A 109 -22.87 31.45 -0.62
N THR A 110 -22.07 31.42 -1.66
CA THR A 110 -22.08 30.37 -2.65
C THR A 110 -20.64 29.82 -2.82
N TYR A 111 -20.50 28.53 -2.58
CA TYR A 111 -19.23 27.81 -2.73
C TYR A 111 -19.34 26.91 -3.96
N THR A 112 -18.44 27.10 -4.93
CA THR A 112 -18.39 26.25 -6.12
C THR A 112 -17.05 25.56 -6.17
N ALA A 113 -17.04 24.22 -6.14
CA ALA A 113 -15.87 23.39 -6.31
C ALA A 113 -15.88 22.79 -7.72
N THR A 114 -14.81 23.03 -8.47
CA THR A 114 -14.59 22.41 -9.79
C THR A 114 -13.92 21.04 -9.70
N ALA A 115 -13.38 20.69 -8.51
CA ALA A 115 -12.79 19.41 -8.19
C ALA A 115 -13.37 18.92 -6.86
N ALA A 116 -14.45 18.18 -6.92
CA ALA A 116 -15.05 17.52 -5.77
C ALA A 116 -14.81 16.00 -5.86
N HIS A 117 -14.80 15.33 -4.72
CA HIS A 117 -14.62 13.89 -4.64
C HIS A 117 -15.78 13.24 -3.91
N LYS A 118 -16.17 12.06 -4.34
CA LYS A 118 -17.11 11.23 -3.61
C LYS A 118 -16.36 10.48 -2.51
N PHE A 119 -16.87 10.54 -1.28
CA PHE A 119 -16.40 9.66 -0.24
C PHE A 119 -16.92 8.24 -0.52
N GLY A 120 -16.01 7.32 -0.53
CA GLY A 120 -16.21 5.91 -0.82
C GLY A 120 -14.86 5.32 -1.21
N SER A 121 -14.56 4.12 -0.74
CA SER A 121 -13.28 3.51 -1.04
C SER A 121 -13.13 3.27 -2.53
N LYS A 122 -12.22 3.97 -3.17
CA LYS A 122 -11.75 3.62 -4.49
C LYS A 122 -10.85 2.38 -4.33
N GLU A 123 -11.25 1.28 -4.97
CA GLU A 123 -10.39 0.11 -5.07
C GLU A 123 -9.45 0.27 -6.25
N ALA A 124 -8.16 0.30 -5.99
CA ALA A 124 -7.16 0.42 -7.03
C ALA A 124 -6.00 -0.54 -6.77
N GLU A 125 -5.41 -1.04 -7.84
CA GLU A 125 -4.29 -1.95 -7.80
C GLU A 125 -3.02 -1.27 -8.31
N TYR A 126 -1.92 -1.47 -7.58
CA TYR A 126 -0.64 -0.83 -7.87
C TYR A 126 0.52 -1.81 -7.71
N THR A 127 1.58 -1.56 -8.47
CA THR A 127 2.91 -2.04 -8.14
C THR A 127 3.53 -1.03 -7.17
N VAL A 128 4.01 -1.52 -6.03
CA VAL A 128 4.41 -0.67 -4.91
C VAL A 128 5.89 -0.84 -4.61
N LEU A 129 6.62 0.26 -4.58
CA LEU A 129 7.93 0.34 -3.94
C LEU A 129 7.75 0.98 -2.56
N ALA A 130 7.94 0.21 -1.50
CA ALA A 130 8.00 0.72 -0.14
C ALA A 130 9.46 0.84 0.29
N ARG A 131 9.89 2.03 0.67
CA ARG A 131 11.25 2.28 1.15
C ARG A 131 11.24 3.02 2.47
N SER A 132 12.23 2.76 3.32
CA SER A 132 12.45 3.58 4.51
C SER A 132 12.90 4.98 4.09
N GLN A 133 12.61 5.99 4.90
CA GLN A 133 13.03 7.36 4.63
C GLN A 133 14.58 7.48 4.61
N SER A 134 15.28 6.66 5.39
CA SER A 134 16.73 6.55 5.34
C SER A 134 17.26 5.99 4.02
N GLY A 135 16.41 5.40 3.20
CA GLY A 135 16.77 4.81 1.90
C GLY A 135 17.50 3.48 1.96
N ASN A 136 17.77 2.94 3.16
CA ASN A 136 18.61 1.75 3.32
C ASN A 136 17.86 0.44 3.09
N THR A 137 16.55 0.43 3.21
CA THR A 137 15.73 -0.77 3.06
C THR A 137 14.56 -0.47 2.14
N ALA A 138 14.34 -1.34 1.17
CA ALA A 138 13.21 -1.23 0.26
C ALA A 138 12.59 -2.60 -0.02
N ILE A 139 11.30 -2.62 -0.31
CA ILE A 139 10.57 -3.79 -0.79
C ILE A 139 9.72 -3.36 -1.98
N VAL A 140 9.75 -4.17 -3.02
CA VAL A 140 8.86 -4.02 -4.17
C VAL A 140 7.82 -5.12 -4.12
N PHE A 141 6.56 -4.74 -4.14
CA PHE A 141 5.41 -5.63 -4.29
C PHE A 141 4.86 -5.51 -5.70
N ALA A 142 4.69 -6.63 -6.40
CA ALA A 142 4.25 -6.63 -7.78
C ALA A 142 2.80 -6.16 -7.94
N ARG A 143 1.92 -6.62 -7.05
CA ARG A 143 0.49 -6.31 -7.12
C ARG A 143 -0.08 -6.12 -5.72
N VAL A 144 -0.59 -4.94 -5.46
CA VAL A 144 -1.17 -4.55 -4.17
C VAL A 144 -2.49 -3.84 -4.42
N LYS A 145 -3.54 -4.27 -3.73
CA LYS A 145 -4.85 -3.63 -3.75
C LYS A 145 -4.99 -2.72 -2.53
N PHE A 146 -5.26 -1.45 -2.78
CA PHE A 146 -5.49 -0.44 -1.76
C PHE A 146 -6.97 -0.21 -1.53
N VAL A 147 -7.33 0.00 -0.26
CA VAL A 147 -8.63 0.49 0.19
C VAL A 147 -8.38 1.67 1.12
N PHE A 148 -8.97 2.81 0.82
CA PHE A 148 -8.80 4.05 1.57
C PHE A 148 -10.01 4.32 2.45
N SER A 149 -9.78 4.84 3.65
CA SER A 149 -10.83 5.36 4.51
C SER A 149 -11.22 6.78 4.10
N GLU A 150 -12.33 7.26 4.62
CA GLU A 150 -12.65 8.68 4.55
C GLU A 150 -11.63 9.52 5.33
N PRO A 151 -11.42 10.80 4.92
CA PRO A 151 -10.54 11.70 5.66
C PRO A 151 -10.97 11.83 7.12
N GLN A 152 -10.00 11.72 8.01
CA GLN A 152 -10.21 11.79 9.45
C GLN A 152 -9.51 13.02 10.02
N HIS A 153 -10.18 13.68 10.97
CA HIS A 153 -9.66 14.80 11.71
C HIS A 153 -9.85 14.54 13.20
N GLU A 154 -8.75 14.26 13.91
CA GLU A 154 -8.85 13.86 15.32
C GLU A 154 -8.92 15.08 16.26
N ASN A 155 -8.11 16.10 16.01
CA ASN A 155 -8.04 17.29 16.85
C ASN A 155 -7.26 18.42 16.17
N ASN A 156 -7.15 19.59 16.83
CA ASN A 156 -6.46 20.77 16.28
C ASN A 156 -4.93 20.60 16.13
N THR A 157 -4.34 19.57 16.69
CA THR A 157 -2.89 19.30 16.63
C THR A 157 -2.53 18.17 15.67
N THR A 158 -3.50 17.32 15.33
CA THR A 158 -3.30 16.21 14.39
C THR A 158 -3.78 16.65 13.01
N PRO A 159 -2.93 16.59 11.97
CA PRO A 159 -3.36 16.94 10.63
C PRO A 159 -4.45 15.97 10.15
N THR A 160 -5.35 16.45 9.31
CA THR A 160 -6.30 15.58 8.62
C THR A 160 -5.53 14.52 7.83
N TYR A 161 -5.94 13.28 7.95
CA TYR A 161 -5.30 12.16 7.27
C TYR A 161 -6.32 11.21 6.64
N VAL A 162 -5.84 10.43 5.69
CA VAL A 162 -6.56 9.32 5.08
C VAL A 162 -5.83 8.03 5.47
N SER A 163 -6.53 7.12 6.13
CA SER A 163 -5.99 5.81 6.42
C SER A 163 -6.13 4.90 5.21
N PHE A 164 -5.17 4.02 5.01
CA PHE A 164 -5.28 2.97 4.01
C PHE A 164 -5.03 1.59 4.62
N ASN A 165 -5.68 0.61 4.01
CA ASN A 165 -5.39 -0.80 4.18
C ASN A 165 -5.09 -1.37 2.80
N ALA A 166 -3.98 -2.08 2.67
CA ALA A 166 -3.55 -2.62 1.40
C ALA A 166 -3.15 -4.09 1.55
N VAL A 167 -3.56 -4.92 0.60
CA VAL A 167 -3.32 -6.36 0.59
C VAL A 167 -2.54 -6.73 -0.64
N MET A 168 -1.48 -7.52 -0.47
CA MET A 168 -0.75 -8.11 -1.57
C MET A 168 -1.64 -9.15 -2.27
N LEU A 169 -1.70 -9.05 -3.60
CA LEU A 169 -2.36 -10.02 -4.46
C LEU A 169 -1.31 -10.82 -5.24
N PRO A 170 -1.64 -12.05 -5.68
CA PRO A 170 -0.75 -12.81 -6.54
C PRO A 170 -0.39 -12.05 -7.82
N ASN A 171 0.89 -12.07 -8.15
CA ASN A 171 1.38 -11.52 -9.42
C ASN A 171 1.03 -12.48 -10.57
N GLU A 172 0.66 -11.92 -11.70
CA GLU A 172 0.36 -12.71 -12.91
C GLU A 172 1.64 -13.14 -13.67
N SER A 173 2.80 -12.63 -13.24
CA SER A 173 4.11 -13.02 -13.76
C SER A 173 4.73 -14.12 -12.91
N ALA A 174 5.48 -15.04 -13.55
CA ALA A 174 6.18 -16.13 -12.87
C ALA A 174 7.39 -15.67 -12.00
N THR A 175 7.65 -14.37 -11.92
CA THR A 175 8.83 -13.84 -11.20
C THR A 175 8.61 -13.63 -9.69
N GLY A 176 7.45 -14.02 -9.18
CA GLY A 176 7.07 -13.90 -7.77
C GLY A 176 6.23 -12.63 -7.48
N ASP A 177 5.81 -12.51 -6.23
CA ASP A 177 4.86 -11.49 -5.79
C ASP A 177 5.57 -10.27 -5.19
N PHE A 178 6.77 -10.44 -4.67
CA PHE A 178 7.58 -9.36 -4.11
C PHE A 178 9.08 -9.64 -4.19
N VAL A 179 9.87 -8.56 -4.09
CA VAL A 179 11.32 -8.62 -3.91
C VAL A 179 11.75 -7.66 -2.81
N ALA A 180 12.59 -8.14 -1.90
CA ALA A 180 13.13 -7.35 -0.81
C ALA A 180 14.58 -6.95 -1.11
N LEU A 181 14.87 -5.67 -0.94
CA LEU A 181 16.18 -5.05 -1.12
C LEU A 181 16.72 -4.63 0.25
N PRO A 182 17.41 -5.53 0.99
CA PRO A 182 17.86 -5.28 2.35
C PRO A 182 18.95 -4.22 2.44
N THR A 183 19.76 -4.12 1.41
CA THR A 183 20.77 -3.09 1.21
C THR A 183 20.87 -2.81 -0.28
N HIS A 184 20.84 -1.54 -0.67
CA HIS A 184 20.99 -1.17 -2.06
C HIS A 184 21.94 0.02 -2.17
N THR A 185 22.66 0.05 -3.27
CA THR A 185 23.50 1.18 -3.62
C THR A 185 22.66 2.12 -4.48
N VAL A 186 22.47 3.34 -4.05
CA VAL A 186 21.91 4.39 -4.90
C VAL A 186 23.02 4.84 -5.81
N ALA A 187 22.97 4.45 -7.08
CA ALA A 187 23.83 5.06 -8.09
C ALA A 187 23.39 6.51 -8.25
N SER A 188 24.20 7.47 -7.78
CA SER A 188 23.98 8.87 -8.08
C SER A 188 24.18 9.04 -9.60
N GLY A 189 23.07 9.35 -10.29
CA GLY A 189 23.16 9.76 -11.69
C GLY A 189 24.05 10.99 -11.82
N SER A 190 25.06 10.89 -12.64
CA SER A 190 25.91 11.98 -13.08
C SER A 190 25.20 12.82 -14.13
#